data_619d83b91eb1168a5e88c6e304d8726b
#
_entry.id   619d83b91eb1168a5e88c6e304d8726b
#
_cell.length_a   1.000
_cell.length_b   1.000
_cell.length_c   1.000
_cell.angle_alpha   90.00
_cell.angle_beta   90.00
_cell.angle_gamma   90.00
#
_symmetry.space_group_name_H-M   'P 1'
#
loop_
_entity.id
_entity.type
_entity.pdbx_description
1 polymer ?
#
loop_
_entity_poly.entity_id
_entity_poly.type
_entity_poly.pdbx_seq_one_letter_code
_entity_poly.pdbx_strand_id
1 'polypeptide(L)'
;MPAGICFVILSSLISDTTLSDIQRSIADEESLPAVLYGNTDIVDRDGNFIRHRRLQPPEILTWRSFRYGMLVCHQAFLARTDLAKANIYNLKYRFSADFDWCIRIMKEGQKRREKLFNTRLVIANFLNEGATKVNHKASLKERFRIMQKHYGLVATSALHSWFALRTFIKK
;
A
#
# COMPACT_ATOMS: atom_id res chain seq x y z
N MET A 1 -5.79 -2.90 -26.02
CA MET A 1 -4.54 -2.31 -25.52
C MET A 1 -3.89 -3.33 -24.60
N PRO A 2 -2.57 -3.56 -24.66
CA PRO A 2 -1.93 -4.49 -23.74
C PRO A 2 -2.15 -4.05 -22.30
N ALA A 3 -2.43 -5.01 -21.42
CA ALA A 3 -2.53 -4.77 -19.99
C ALA A 3 -1.16 -4.31 -19.49
N GLY A 4 -1.09 -3.15 -18.85
CA GLY A 4 0.12 -2.60 -18.27
C GLY A 4 -0.01 -2.44 -16.75
N ILE A 5 1.10 -2.23 -16.08
CA ILE A 5 1.16 -1.94 -14.65
C ILE A 5 1.29 -0.44 -14.45
N CYS A 6 0.47 0.15 -13.60
CA CYS A 6 0.55 1.55 -13.22
C CYS A 6 1.42 1.71 -11.97
N PHE A 7 2.47 2.51 -12.09
CA PHE A 7 3.34 2.89 -10.98
C PHE A 7 2.94 4.26 -10.44
N VAL A 8 2.82 4.38 -9.15
CA VAL A 8 2.75 5.68 -8.47
C VAL A 8 4.11 5.92 -7.83
N ILE A 9 5.02 6.51 -8.59
CA ILE A 9 6.37 6.83 -8.11
C ILE A 9 6.37 8.26 -7.57
N LEU A 10 6.39 8.38 -6.24
CA LEU A 10 6.69 9.63 -5.55
C LEU A 10 7.87 9.36 -4.60
N SER A 11 9.04 9.89 -4.93
CA SER A 11 10.26 9.86 -4.08
C SER A 11 10.73 8.47 -3.62
N SER A 12 10.57 7.42 -4.42
CA SER A 12 11.15 6.11 -4.15
C SER A 12 12.35 5.85 -5.04
N LEU A 13 13.42 5.36 -4.44
CA LEU A 13 14.55 4.81 -5.18
C LEU A 13 14.20 3.36 -5.54
N ILE A 14 14.08 3.08 -6.82
CA ILE A 14 13.88 1.73 -7.36
C ILE A 14 15.23 1.24 -7.84
N SER A 15 15.62 0.02 -7.50
CA SER A 15 16.82 -0.60 -8.07
C SER A 15 16.66 -0.82 -9.57
N ASP A 16 17.75 -0.74 -10.32
CA ASP A 16 17.78 -0.95 -11.77
C ASP A 16 17.24 -2.33 -12.20
N THR A 17 17.35 -3.33 -11.32
CA THR A 17 16.86 -4.70 -11.57
C THR A 17 15.41 -4.93 -11.16
N THR A 18 14.81 -4.02 -10.38
CA THR A 18 13.47 -4.25 -9.77
C THR A 18 12.40 -4.63 -10.79
N LEU A 19 12.38 -3.97 -11.96
CA LEU A 19 11.37 -4.27 -12.99
C LEU A 19 11.56 -5.65 -13.62
N SER A 20 12.79 -6.04 -13.90
CA SER A 20 13.12 -7.36 -14.43
C SER A 20 12.84 -8.48 -13.42
N ASP A 21 13.07 -8.20 -12.13
CA ASP A 21 12.78 -9.15 -11.05
C ASP A 21 11.27 -9.32 -10.85
N ILE A 22 10.49 -8.23 -10.91
CA ILE A 22 9.02 -8.30 -10.91
C ILE A 22 8.52 -9.10 -12.10
N GLN A 23 9.02 -8.81 -13.32
CA GLN A 23 8.63 -9.53 -14.53
C GLN A 23 8.92 -11.02 -14.39
N ARG A 24 10.09 -11.38 -13.85
CA ARG A 24 10.47 -12.78 -13.61
C ARG A 24 9.57 -13.44 -12.58
N SER A 25 9.17 -12.72 -11.52
CA SER A 25 8.30 -13.25 -10.46
C SER A 25 6.89 -13.62 -10.92
N ILE A 26 6.42 -13.06 -12.05
CA ILE A 26 5.10 -13.32 -12.62
C ILE A 26 5.15 -14.09 -13.94
N ALA A 27 6.32 -14.61 -14.32
CA ALA A 27 6.48 -15.29 -15.63
C ALA A 27 5.55 -16.50 -15.81
N ASP A 28 5.23 -17.20 -14.71
CA ASP A 28 4.37 -18.38 -14.71
C ASP A 28 2.89 -18.07 -14.48
N GLU A 29 2.51 -16.79 -14.34
CA GLU A 29 1.12 -16.40 -14.13
C GLU A 29 0.37 -16.38 -15.48
N GLU A 30 -0.73 -17.12 -15.60
CA GLU A 30 -1.56 -17.19 -16.82
C GLU A 30 -2.13 -15.83 -17.24
N SER A 31 -2.34 -14.95 -16.28
CA SER A 31 -2.85 -13.60 -16.50
C SER A 31 -2.22 -12.58 -15.56
N LEU A 32 -2.11 -11.34 -16.01
CA LEU A 32 -1.56 -10.28 -15.18
C LEU A 32 -2.47 -10.02 -13.96
N PRO A 33 -1.94 -10.15 -12.72
CA PRO A 33 -2.70 -9.92 -11.49
C PRO A 33 -3.32 -8.51 -11.43
N ALA A 34 -4.41 -8.37 -10.67
CA ALA A 34 -5.02 -7.06 -10.39
C ALA A 34 -4.04 -6.12 -9.69
N VAL A 35 -3.24 -6.67 -8.78
CA VAL A 35 -2.21 -5.96 -8.01
C VAL A 35 -1.00 -6.86 -7.85
N LEU A 36 0.18 -6.29 -8.06
CA LEU A 36 1.46 -6.82 -7.60
C LEU A 36 1.88 -6.02 -6.37
N TYR A 37 2.34 -6.69 -5.33
CA TYR A 37 2.82 -6.00 -4.13
C TYR A 37 4.05 -6.69 -3.55
N GLY A 38 4.81 -5.95 -2.77
CA GLY A 38 6.02 -6.47 -2.14
C GLY A 38 6.49 -5.64 -0.97
N ASN A 39 7.72 -5.89 -0.57
CA ASN A 39 8.37 -5.26 0.56
C ASN A 39 8.83 -3.83 0.25
N THR A 40 9.12 -3.10 1.30
CA THR A 40 9.69 -1.75 1.22
C THR A 40 10.77 -1.63 2.27
N ASP A 41 11.93 -1.15 1.86
CA ASP A 41 13.02 -0.82 2.76
C ASP A 41 13.06 0.68 3.05
N ILE A 42 13.57 1.03 4.21
CA ILE A 42 13.82 2.41 4.61
C ILE A 42 15.29 2.68 4.40
N VAL A 43 15.59 3.71 3.64
CA VAL A 43 16.94 4.13 3.28
C VAL A 43 17.23 5.56 3.72
N ASP A 44 18.51 5.93 3.80
CA ASP A 44 18.97 7.30 3.98
C ASP A 44 18.97 8.09 2.65
N ARG A 45 19.49 9.33 2.68
CA ARG A 45 19.59 10.19 1.49
C ARG A 45 20.55 9.68 0.44
N ASP A 46 21.54 8.88 0.87
CA ASP A 46 22.55 8.31 -0.01
C ASP A 46 22.11 6.93 -0.56
N GLY A 47 20.90 6.48 -0.19
CA GLY A 47 20.32 5.21 -0.63
C GLY A 47 20.76 4.00 0.21
N ASN A 48 21.51 4.21 1.31
CA ASN A 48 21.95 3.12 2.17
C ASN A 48 20.80 2.56 2.99
N PHE A 49 20.75 1.24 3.13
CA PHE A 49 19.75 0.55 3.93
C PHE A 49 19.84 0.93 5.40
N ILE A 50 18.72 1.34 6.00
CA ILE A 50 18.60 1.60 7.43
C ILE A 50 17.89 0.44 8.14
N ARG A 51 16.72 0.03 7.61
CA ARG A 51 15.90 -1.04 8.18
C ARG A 51 14.75 -1.41 7.25
N HIS A 52 14.16 -2.55 7.47
CA HIS A 52 12.89 -2.91 6.85
C HIS A 52 11.75 -2.02 7.36
N ARG A 53 10.75 -1.79 6.53
CA ARG A 53 9.54 -1.08 6.94
C ARG A 53 8.83 -1.85 8.05
N ARG A 54 8.37 -1.17 9.11
CA ARG A 54 7.76 -1.80 10.29
C ARG A 54 6.50 -2.62 9.97
N LEU A 55 5.65 -2.11 9.08
CA LEU A 55 4.48 -2.84 8.59
C LEU A 55 4.90 -3.62 7.36
N GLN A 56 4.86 -4.93 7.45
CA GLN A 56 5.21 -5.83 6.35
C GLN A 56 3.98 -6.28 5.59
N PRO A 57 4.07 -6.51 4.26
CA PRO A 57 3.01 -7.10 3.49
C PRO A 57 2.70 -8.53 3.98
N PRO A 58 1.41 -8.88 4.12
CA PRO A 58 1.03 -10.25 4.44
C PRO A 58 1.22 -11.14 3.21
N GLU A 59 1.34 -12.44 3.43
CA GLU A 59 1.41 -13.41 2.33
C GLU A 59 0.14 -13.36 1.47
N ILE A 60 -1.02 -13.26 2.11
CA ILE A 60 -2.31 -13.09 1.43
C ILE A 60 -2.86 -11.71 1.78
N LEU A 61 -2.84 -10.81 0.80
CA LEU A 61 -3.38 -9.46 0.92
C LEU A 61 -4.84 -9.45 0.50
N THR A 62 -5.66 -8.77 1.28
CA THR A 62 -7.05 -8.45 0.96
C THR A 62 -7.32 -6.98 1.31
N TRP A 63 -8.41 -6.41 0.78
CA TRP A 63 -8.80 -5.06 1.21
C TRP A 63 -9.07 -4.97 2.71
N ARG A 64 -9.48 -6.08 3.35
CA ARG A 64 -9.69 -6.15 4.81
C ARG A 64 -8.38 -6.11 5.60
N SER A 65 -7.26 -6.49 5.01
CA SER A 65 -5.95 -6.44 5.66
C SER A 65 -5.59 -5.00 6.06
N PHE A 66 -6.01 -4.01 5.28
CA PHE A 66 -5.71 -2.60 5.53
C PHE A 66 -6.44 -2.00 6.75
N ARG A 67 -7.41 -2.69 7.35
CA ARG A 67 -7.96 -2.27 8.65
C ARG A 67 -6.93 -2.25 9.78
N TYR A 68 -5.85 -3.00 9.65
CA TYR A 68 -4.74 -3.01 10.60
C TYR A 68 -3.64 -1.99 10.28
N GLY A 69 -3.87 -1.12 9.32
CA GLY A 69 -2.96 -0.12 8.80
C GLY A 69 -2.58 -0.39 7.35
N MET A 70 -1.76 0.48 6.78
CA MET A 70 -1.26 0.32 5.42
C MET A 70 -0.12 -0.71 5.40
N LEU A 71 -0.46 -2.00 5.38
CA LEU A 71 0.50 -3.10 5.46
C LEU A 71 1.47 -3.12 4.27
N VAL A 72 0.98 -2.73 3.09
CA VAL A 72 1.80 -2.53 1.90
C VAL A 72 2.03 -1.03 1.71
N CYS A 73 3.26 -0.59 1.49
CA CYS A 73 3.54 0.78 1.10
C CYS A 73 2.90 1.06 -0.26
N HIS A 74 2.28 2.24 -0.46
CA HIS A 74 1.66 2.56 -1.76
C HIS A 74 2.65 2.52 -2.92
N GLN A 75 3.94 2.80 -2.68
CA GLN A 75 5.01 2.73 -3.66
C GLN A 75 5.40 1.28 -4.04
N ALA A 76 5.11 0.31 -3.16
CA ALA A 76 5.27 -1.12 -3.41
C ALA A 76 3.92 -1.81 -3.72
N PHE A 77 2.92 -1.02 -4.15
CA PHE A 77 1.58 -1.48 -4.53
C PHE A 77 1.32 -1.10 -5.99
N LEU A 78 1.50 -2.04 -6.89
CA LEU A 78 1.44 -1.85 -8.33
C LEU A 78 0.10 -2.36 -8.85
N ALA A 79 -0.79 -1.45 -9.17
CA ALA A 79 -2.10 -1.79 -9.72
C ALA A 79 -2.03 -1.98 -11.25
N ARG A 80 -2.80 -2.93 -11.76
CA ARG A 80 -3.00 -3.04 -13.20
C ARG A 80 -3.64 -1.77 -13.77
N THR A 81 -3.17 -1.32 -14.91
CA THR A 81 -3.49 0.00 -15.47
C THR A 81 -4.97 0.24 -15.70
N ASP A 82 -5.74 -0.78 -16.10
CA ASP A 82 -7.19 -0.65 -16.29
C ASP A 82 -7.92 -0.38 -14.97
N LEU A 83 -7.51 -1.05 -13.89
CA LEU A 83 -8.05 -0.81 -12.54
C LEU A 83 -7.68 0.58 -12.02
N ALA A 84 -6.43 1.00 -12.24
CA ALA A 84 -5.97 2.31 -11.82
C ALA A 84 -6.71 3.44 -12.54
N LYS A 85 -6.93 3.31 -13.86
CA LYS A 85 -7.70 4.27 -14.66
C LYS A 85 -9.18 4.34 -14.28
N ALA A 86 -9.78 3.19 -13.92
CA ALA A 86 -11.18 3.12 -13.48
C ALA A 86 -11.39 3.65 -12.05
N ASN A 87 -10.32 3.76 -11.26
CA ASN A 87 -10.35 4.13 -9.83
C ASN A 87 -9.37 5.27 -9.54
N ILE A 88 -9.61 6.45 -10.05
CA ILE A 88 -8.75 7.62 -9.80
C ILE A 88 -8.71 7.99 -8.31
N TYR A 89 -7.67 8.72 -7.90
CA TYR A 89 -7.54 9.22 -6.53
C TYR A 89 -8.70 10.10 -6.11
N ASN A 90 -9.17 9.93 -4.88
CA ASN A 90 -10.17 10.83 -4.29
C ASN A 90 -9.49 12.07 -3.72
N LEU A 91 -9.56 13.19 -4.42
CA LEU A 91 -8.92 14.45 -4.06
C LEU A 91 -9.48 15.12 -2.80
N LYS A 92 -10.57 14.60 -2.21
CA LYS A 92 -11.06 15.01 -0.89
C LYS A 92 -10.09 14.63 0.25
N TYR A 93 -9.21 13.65 0.01
CA TYR A 93 -8.18 13.22 0.96
C TYR A 93 -6.83 13.79 0.53
N ARG A 94 -6.26 14.64 1.39
CA ARG A 94 -4.98 15.29 1.10
C ARG A 94 -3.78 14.44 1.52
N PHE A 95 -3.91 13.68 2.61
CA PHE A 95 -2.80 12.97 3.26
C PHE A 95 -2.92 11.45 3.21
N SER A 96 -4.07 10.91 2.82
CA SER A 96 -4.35 9.48 2.84
C SER A 96 -5.17 9.01 1.63
N ALA A 97 -5.07 9.75 0.52
CA ALA A 97 -5.74 9.39 -0.74
C ALA A 97 -5.26 8.04 -1.28
N ASP A 98 -3.97 7.74 -1.10
CA ASP A 98 -3.33 6.46 -1.40
C ASP A 98 -3.96 5.30 -0.63
N PHE A 99 -4.26 5.49 0.64
CA PHE A 99 -4.90 4.49 1.49
C PHE A 99 -6.33 4.15 1.00
N ASP A 100 -7.16 5.16 0.69
CA ASP A 100 -8.49 4.94 0.09
C ASP A 100 -8.39 4.26 -1.28
N TRP A 101 -7.43 4.70 -2.09
CA TRP A 101 -7.22 4.18 -3.44
C TRP A 101 -6.83 2.70 -3.44
N CYS A 102 -5.84 2.31 -2.65
CA CYS A 102 -5.43 0.91 -2.51
C CYS A 102 -6.60 0.01 -2.09
N ILE A 103 -7.44 0.46 -1.12
CA ILE A 103 -8.61 -0.30 -0.68
C ILE A 103 -9.62 -0.48 -1.83
N ARG A 104 -9.88 0.56 -2.63
CA ARG A 104 -10.81 0.49 -3.76
C ARG A 104 -10.29 -0.43 -4.86
N ILE A 105 -9.01 -0.35 -5.19
CA ILE A 105 -8.36 -1.26 -6.16
C ILE A 105 -8.50 -2.71 -5.71
N MET A 106 -8.16 -3.02 -4.45
CA MET A 106 -8.28 -4.38 -3.91
C MET A 106 -9.72 -4.88 -3.90
N LYS A 107 -10.71 -4.02 -3.60
CA LYS A 107 -12.13 -4.39 -3.67
C LYS A 107 -12.55 -4.71 -5.10
N GLU A 108 -12.11 -3.93 -6.07
CA GLU A 108 -12.44 -4.18 -7.47
C GLU A 108 -11.77 -5.46 -7.98
N GLY A 109 -10.50 -5.71 -7.65
CA GLY A 109 -9.83 -6.97 -7.96
C GLY A 109 -10.56 -8.18 -7.36
N GLN A 110 -10.98 -8.10 -6.09
CA GLN A 110 -11.77 -9.15 -5.47
C GLN A 110 -13.13 -9.38 -6.16
N LYS A 111 -13.83 -8.29 -6.53
CA LYS A 111 -15.10 -8.38 -7.25
C LYS A 111 -14.94 -9.09 -8.60
N ARG A 112 -13.84 -8.87 -9.28
CA ARG A 112 -13.49 -9.52 -10.55
C ARG A 112 -12.89 -10.92 -10.35
N ARG A 113 -12.69 -11.38 -9.12
CA ARG A 113 -12.00 -12.63 -8.76
C ARG A 113 -10.58 -12.69 -9.27
N GLU A 114 -9.93 -11.55 -9.38
CA GLU A 114 -8.56 -11.42 -9.85
C GLU A 114 -7.56 -11.51 -8.69
N LYS A 115 -6.37 -12.02 -9.00
CA LYS A 115 -5.31 -12.27 -8.02
C LYS A 115 -4.67 -10.96 -7.53
N LEU A 116 -4.36 -10.90 -6.22
CA LEU A 116 -3.42 -9.97 -5.64
C LEU A 116 -2.15 -10.76 -5.33
N PHE A 117 -1.08 -10.49 -6.06
CA PHE A 117 0.12 -11.31 -6.07
C PHE A 117 1.24 -10.68 -5.23
N ASN A 118 1.74 -11.45 -4.25
CA ASN A 118 2.91 -11.07 -3.46
C ASN A 118 4.18 -11.47 -4.20
N THR A 119 4.95 -10.51 -4.67
CA THR A 119 6.23 -10.77 -5.34
C THR A 119 7.32 -11.23 -4.37
N ARG A 120 7.14 -10.97 -3.05
CA ARG A 120 8.13 -11.15 -1.97
C ARG A 120 9.43 -10.35 -2.16
N LEU A 121 9.51 -9.54 -3.21
CA LEU A 121 10.65 -8.69 -3.52
C LEU A 121 10.57 -7.36 -2.75
N VAL A 122 11.71 -6.71 -2.57
CA VAL A 122 11.76 -5.29 -2.18
C VAL A 122 11.49 -4.47 -3.44
N ILE A 123 10.28 -3.91 -3.54
CA ILE A 123 9.85 -3.15 -4.74
C ILE A 123 10.25 -1.68 -4.63
N ALA A 124 10.26 -1.12 -3.43
CA ALA A 124 10.52 0.29 -3.24
C ALA A 124 11.43 0.56 -2.03
N ASN A 125 12.33 1.51 -2.18
CA ASN A 125 13.11 2.08 -1.09
C ASN A 125 12.48 3.42 -0.69
N PHE A 126 12.12 3.59 0.57
CA PHE A 126 11.48 4.77 1.11
C PHE A 126 12.48 5.58 1.93
N LEU A 127 12.62 6.87 1.61
CA LEU A 127 13.47 7.77 2.39
C LEU A 127 12.94 7.95 3.82
N ASN A 128 13.82 7.88 4.80
CA ASN A 128 13.47 8.01 6.22
C ASN A 128 12.89 9.40 6.59
N GLU A 129 12.97 10.35 5.67
CA GLU A 129 12.47 11.72 5.83
C GLU A 129 11.18 11.91 5.03
N GLY A 130 10.03 11.72 5.65
CA GLY A 130 8.74 11.86 4.96
C GLY A 130 7.85 12.97 5.54
N ALA A 131 7.09 13.65 4.66
CA ALA A 131 6.08 14.65 5.00
C ALA A 131 5.01 14.15 6.01
N THR A 132 4.90 12.85 6.17
CA THR A 132 3.97 12.19 7.10
C THR A 132 4.25 12.54 8.57
N LYS A 133 5.50 12.87 8.95
CA LYS A 133 5.83 13.26 10.32
C LYS A 133 5.18 14.59 10.71
N VAL A 134 5.13 15.55 9.79
CA VAL A 134 4.60 16.91 10.05
C VAL A 134 3.06 16.90 10.09
N ASN A 135 2.39 16.08 9.31
CA ASN A 135 0.93 16.08 9.15
C ASN A 135 0.23 14.87 9.78
N HIS A 136 0.86 14.23 10.77
CA HIS A 136 0.41 12.96 11.35
C HIS A 136 -1.04 13.00 11.85
N LYS A 137 -1.44 14.06 12.60
CA LYS A 137 -2.81 14.18 13.13
C LYS A 137 -3.86 14.30 12.02
N ALA A 138 -3.58 15.09 10.98
CA ALA A 138 -4.48 15.26 9.85
C ALA A 138 -4.64 13.95 9.06
N SER A 139 -3.54 13.24 8.81
CA SER A 139 -3.54 11.92 8.17
C SER A 139 -4.33 10.89 8.98
N LEU A 140 -4.18 10.86 10.32
CA LEU A 140 -4.97 9.96 11.18
C LEU A 140 -6.48 10.24 11.10
N LYS A 141 -6.88 11.52 11.08
CA LYS A 141 -8.29 11.91 10.93
C LYS A 141 -8.87 11.49 9.58
N GLU A 142 -8.10 11.64 8.50
CA GLU A 142 -8.52 11.16 7.18
C GLU A 142 -8.61 9.63 7.16
N ARG A 143 -7.62 8.92 7.70
CA ARG A 143 -7.64 7.45 7.80
C ARG A 143 -8.84 6.94 8.56
N PHE A 144 -9.20 7.58 9.69
CA PHE A 144 -10.40 7.23 10.43
C PHE A 144 -11.65 7.33 9.55
N ARG A 145 -11.83 8.43 8.80
CA ARG A 145 -12.96 8.63 7.90
C ARG A 145 -12.98 7.60 6.75
N ILE A 146 -11.82 7.29 6.18
CA ILE A 146 -11.68 6.26 5.15
C ILE A 146 -12.05 4.89 5.71
N MET A 147 -11.53 4.53 6.89
CA MET A 147 -11.82 3.27 7.55
C MET A 147 -13.31 3.16 7.90
N GLN A 148 -13.92 4.23 8.41
CA GLN A 148 -15.35 4.28 8.68
C GLN A 148 -16.18 4.00 7.41
N LYS A 149 -15.80 4.60 6.28
CA LYS A 149 -16.46 4.38 4.98
C LYS A 149 -16.34 2.93 4.50
N HIS A 150 -15.18 2.30 4.69
CA HIS A 150 -14.90 0.97 4.13
C HIS A 150 -15.23 -0.19 5.06
N TYR A 151 -15.14 0.01 6.38
CA TYR A 151 -15.25 -1.04 7.40
C TYR A 151 -16.38 -0.81 8.41
N GLY A 152 -17.05 0.37 8.36
CA GLY A 152 -18.07 0.76 9.31
C GLY A 152 -17.52 1.44 10.56
N LEU A 153 -18.41 2.19 11.26
CA LEU A 153 -18.03 2.98 12.43
C LEU A 153 -17.57 2.12 13.60
N VAL A 154 -18.32 1.07 13.91
CA VAL A 154 -18.05 0.19 15.08
C VAL A 154 -16.69 -0.47 14.97
N ALA A 155 -16.41 -1.13 13.85
CA ALA A 155 -15.12 -1.78 13.61
C ALA A 155 -13.96 -0.78 13.61
N THR A 156 -14.17 0.40 13.01
CA THR A 156 -13.15 1.45 12.97
C THR A 156 -12.84 1.99 14.36
N SER A 157 -13.86 2.28 15.16
CA SER A 157 -13.67 2.78 16.52
C SER A 157 -12.95 1.77 17.41
N ALA A 158 -13.36 0.50 17.36
CA ALA A 158 -12.71 -0.58 18.11
C ALA A 158 -11.21 -0.71 17.74
N LEU A 159 -10.88 -0.68 16.44
CA LEU A 159 -9.49 -0.75 15.98
C LEU A 159 -8.67 0.47 16.38
N HIS A 160 -9.22 1.67 16.29
CA HIS A 160 -8.52 2.88 16.72
C HIS A 160 -8.28 2.90 18.22
N SER A 161 -9.25 2.46 19.04
CA SER A 161 -9.06 2.29 20.49
C SER A 161 -7.96 1.27 20.80
N TRP A 162 -7.94 0.15 20.08
CA TRP A 162 -6.87 -0.84 20.19
C TRP A 162 -5.49 -0.26 19.81
N PHE A 163 -5.39 0.51 18.72
CA PHE A 163 -4.12 1.14 18.34
C PHE A 163 -3.64 2.14 19.39
N ALA A 164 -4.54 2.93 19.97
CA ALA A 164 -4.22 3.82 21.07
C ALA A 164 -3.70 3.05 22.30
N LEU A 165 -4.44 2.04 22.75
CA LEU A 165 -4.05 1.20 23.88
C LEU A 165 -2.68 0.55 23.68
N ARG A 166 -2.42 0.00 22.49
CA ARG A 166 -1.13 -0.62 22.16
C ARG A 166 0.05 0.34 22.24
N THR A 167 -0.14 1.64 21.99
CA THR A 167 0.92 2.64 22.12
C THR A 167 1.26 2.93 23.58
N PHE A 168 0.31 2.79 24.50
CA PHE A 168 0.55 2.93 25.94
C PHE A 168 1.27 1.70 26.53
N ILE A 169 0.93 0.49 26.06
CA ILE A 169 1.53 -0.76 26.57
C ILE A 169 2.99 -0.93 26.12
N LYS A 170 3.40 -0.30 25.00
CA LYS A 170 4.77 -0.40 24.45
C LYS A 170 5.72 0.68 24.96
N LYS A 171 5.28 1.55 25.84
CA LYS A 171 6.11 2.46 26.61
C LYS A 171 6.51 1.82 27.94
#